data_c028c054b435103a47d6efbd0f5416dd
#
_entry.id   c028c054b435103a47d6efbd0f5416dd
#
_cell.length_a   1.000
_cell.length_b   1.000
_cell.length_c   1.000
_cell.angle_alpha   90.00
_cell.angle_beta   90.00
_cell.angle_gamma   90.00
#
_symmetry.space_group_name_H-M   'P 1'
#
loop_
_entity.id
_entity.type
_entity.pdbx_description
1 polymer ?
#
loop_
_entity_poly.entity_id
_entity_poly.type
_entity_poly.pdbx_seq_one_letter_code
_entity_poly.pdbx_strand_id
1 'polypeptide(L)'
;MKKPGLYAMLLMIQAGLAVAQDDTQQDKGFWYAQTSVYTKHYSPDSEHNNNQDLIGIERNEASGWVFGGATFRNSFSQRSYYAYAGKRYESADYPVYVKLTGGLLQGYSGDYKDKIPLNHFGVAPVIIPSIGAHYGPLAAELVFLGANAAMVTTGVRF
;
A
#
# COMPACT_ATOMS: atom_id res chain seq x y z
N MET A 1 -7.14 -11.41 -31.98
CA MET A 1 -6.22 -10.80 -31.00
C MET A 1 -6.42 -11.48 -29.65
N LYS A 2 -5.45 -12.27 -29.21
CA LYS A 2 -5.50 -12.97 -27.91
C LYS A 2 -5.13 -11.97 -26.80
N LYS A 3 -6.01 -11.79 -25.83
CA LYS A 3 -5.79 -10.89 -24.68
C LYS A 3 -4.85 -11.55 -23.66
N PRO A 4 -3.60 -11.15 -23.54
CA PRO A 4 -2.64 -11.81 -22.62
C PRO A 4 -2.92 -11.53 -21.12
N GLY A 5 -3.76 -10.55 -20.80
CA GLY A 5 -4.01 -10.16 -19.40
C GLY A 5 -4.79 -11.18 -18.59
N LEU A 6 -5.64 -12.01 -19.20
CA LEU A 6 -6.47 -12.96 -18.46
C LEU A 6 -5.66 -14.16 -17.93
N TYR A 7 -4.63 -14.59 -18.68
CA TYR A 7 -3.78 -15.71 -18.26
C TYR A 7 -2.80 -15.34 -17.16
N ALA A 8 -2.29 -14.11 -17.15
CA ALA A 8 -1.43 -13.63 -16.07
C ALA A 8 -2.18 -13.51 -14.75
N MET A 9 -3.45 -13.09 -14.79
CA MET A 9 -4.32 -13.02 -13.61
C MET A 9 -4.68 -14.41 -13.08
N LEU A 10 -4.91 -15.39 -13.98
CA LEU A 10 -5.22 -16.77 -13.60
C LEU A 10 -4.01 -17.49 -12.96
N LEU A 11 -2.79 -17.20 -13.45
CA LEU A 11 -1.55 -17.75 -12.87
C LEU A 11 -1.26 -17.18 -11.48
N MET A 12 -1.58 -15.92 -11.22
CA MET A 12 -1.45 -15.33 -9.87
C MET A 12 -2.45 -15.93 -8.87
N ILE A 13 -3.65 -16.25 -9.31
CA ILE A 13 -4.67 -16.92 -8.48
C ILE A 13 -4.23 -18.34 -8.11
N GLN A 14 -3.59 -19.06 -9.03
CA GLN A 14 -3.12 -20.42 -8.77
C GLN A 14 -1.89 -20.46 -7.84
N ALA A 15 -0.99 -19.50 -7.95
CA ALA A 15 0.13 -19.35 -7.02
C ALA A 15 -0.36 -19.00 -5.59
N GLY A 16 -1.42 -18.20 -5.47
CA GLY A 16 -2.05 -17.85 -4.19
C GLY A 16 -2.71 -19.05 -3.50
N LEU A 17 -3.31 -19.96 -4.25
CA LEU A 17 -3.96 -21.16 -3.70
C LEU A 17 -2.95 -22.20 -3.17
N ALA A 18 -1.74 -22.26 -3.73
CA ALA A 18 -0.70 -23.16 -3.25
C ALA A 18 -0.07 -22.70 -1.92
N VAL A 19 -0.12 -21.42 -1.61
CA VAL A 19 0.44 -20.83 -0.38
C VAL A 19 -0.58 -20.88 0.79
N ALA A 20 -1.86 -21.09 0.51
CA ALA A 20 -2.93 -21.07 1.52
C ALA A 20 -2.95 -22.28 2.48
N GLN A 21 -2.01 -23.22 2.38
CA GLN A 21 -2.02 -24.47 3.17
C GLN A 21 -0.99 -24.51 4.31
N ASP A 22 -0.26 -23.44 4.58
CA ASP A 22 0.74 -23.47 5.65
C ASP A 22 0.43 -22.44 6.75
N ASP A 23 -0.37 -22.85 7.73
CA ASP A 23 -0.66 -22.11 8.97
C ASP A 23 0.62 -21.82 9.79
N THR A 24 1.74 -22.44 9.44
CA THR A 24 3.03 -22.24 10.12
C THR A 24 3.79 -20.98 9.68
N GLN A 25 3.32 -20.29 8.64
CA GLN A 25 3.97 -19.05 8.19
C GLN A 25 3.68 -17.82 9.07
N GLN A 26 2.60 -17.84 9.82
CA GLN A 26 2.21 -16.70 10.67
C GLN A 26 3.23 -16.43 11.78
N ASP A 27 3.93 -17.47 12.26
CA ASP A 27 4.98 -17.35 13.27
C ASP A 27 6.32 -16.80 12.75
N LYS A 28 6.50 -16.72 11.41
CA LYS A 28 7.74 -16.26 10.77
C LYS A 28 7.60 -14.90 10.08
N GLY A 29 6.40 -14.31 10.12
CA GLY A 29 6.10 -13.15 9.31
C GLY A 29 5.82 -13.52 7.85
N PHE A 30 5.53 -12.51 7.01
CA PHE A 30 5.16 -12.71 5.60
C PHE A 30 5.57 -11.51 4.75
N TRP A 31 5.67 -11.73 3.46
CA TRP A 31 5.76 -10.67 2.47
C TRP A 31 4.37 -10.29 1.96
N TYR A 32 4.19 -9.02 1.64
CA TYR A 32 2.95 -8.49 1.09
C TYR A 32 3.23 -7.63 -0.12
N ALA A 33 2.77 -8.10 -1.28
CA ALA A 33 2.81 -7.32 -2.53
C ALA A 33 1.46 -6.66 -2.75
N GLN A 34 1.43 -5.35 -3.01
CA GLN A 34 0.20 -4.57 -3.08
C GLN A 34 0.15 -3.62 -4.27
N THR A 35 -1.08 -3.30 -4.65
CA THR A 35 -1.37 -2.28 -5.66
C THR A 35 -2.57 -1.42 -5.24
N SER A 36 -2.65 -0.19 -5.74
CA SER A 36 -3.84 0.65 -5.53
C SER A 36 -4.97 0.24 -6.46
N VAL A 37 -6.18 0.35 -5.93
CA VAL A 37 -7.43 0.09 -6.67
C VAL A 37 -8.15 1.40 -6.96
N TYR A 38 -8.24 2.28 -5.97
CA TYR A 38 -8.99 3.53 -6.06
C TYR A 38 -8.45 4.54 -5.05
N THR A 39 -8.44 5.81 -5.44
CA THR A 39 -8.12 6.95 -4.56
C THR A 39 -9.20 7.99 -4.65
N LYS A 40 -9.65 8.50 -3.52
CA LYS A 40 -10.60 9.59 -3.42
C LYS A 40 -10.00 10.76 -2.66
N HIS A 41 -9.94 11.91 -3.30
CA HIS A 41 -9.63 13.19 -2.65
C HIS A 41 -10.91 13.77 -2.03
N TYR A 42 -10.80 14.31 -0.81
CA TYR A 42 -11.95 14.88 -0.10
C TYR A 42 -12.38 16.23 -0.66
N SER A 43 -11.44 16.99 -1.23
CA SER A 43 -11.71 18.20 -1.98
C SER A 43 -11.48 17.93 -3.46
N PRO A 44 -12.55 17.77 -4.26
CA PRO A 44 -12.42 17.53 -5.68
C PRO A 44 -11.70 18.68 -6.40
N ASP A 45 -10.65 18.36 -7.11
CA ASP A 45 -9.91 19.28 -7.97
C ASP A 45 -9.61 18.53 -9.27
N SER A 46 -9.81 19.20 -10.41
CA SER A 46 -9.53 18.62 -11.73
C SER A 46 -8.04 18.27 -11.94
N GLU A 47 -7.16 18.88 -11.17
CA GLU A 47 -5.73 18.58 -11.19
C GLU A 47 -5.35 17.32 -10.41
N HIS A 48 -6.25 16.80 -9.55
CA HIS A 48 -5.97 15.61 -8.75
C HIS A 48 -6.08 14.33 -9.57
N ASN A 49 -4.99 13.58 -9.58
CA ASN A 49 -4.95 12.22 -10.11
C ASN A 49 -5.56 11.23 -9.11
N ASN A 50 -6.63 10.52 -9.50
CA ASN A 50 -7.26 9.47 -8.69
C ASN A 50 -6.80 8.06 -9.07
N ASN A 51 -5.90 7.93 -10.02
CA ASN A 51 -5.26 6.67 -10.42
C ASN A 51 -3.78 6.70 -10.06
N GLN A 52 -3.43 6.11 -8.92
CA GLN A 52 -2.09 6.19 -8.34
C GLN A 52 -1.12 5.20 -8.96
N ASP A 53 -1.58 4.14 -9.62
CA ASP A 53 -0.74 3.05 -10.17
C ASP A 53 0.32 2.57 -9.16
N LEU A 54 -0.08 2.41 -7.91
CA LEU A 54 0.83 2.03 -6.84
C LEU A 54 1.27 0.57 -7.01
N ILE A 55 2.55 0.35 -6.84
CA ILE A 55 3.15 -0.97 -6.66
C ILE A 55 4.02 -0.89 -5.41
N GLY A 56 3.77 -1.77 -4.46
CA GLY A 56 4.50 -1.82 -3.20
C GLY A 56 4.82 -3.24 -2.76
N ILE A 57 5.88 -3.35 -1.99
CA ILE A 57 6.24 -4.59 -1.31
C ILE A 57 6.58 -4.28 0.14
N GLU A 58 6.15 -5.18 1.02
CA GLU A 58 6.24 -4.99 2.45
C GLU A 58 6.62 -6.30 3.14
N ARG A 59 7.56 -6.23 4.07
CA ARG A 59 7.87 -7.32 4.99
C ARG A 59 7.13 -7.08 6.30
N ASN A 60 6.30 -8.03 6.70
CA ASN A 60 5.59 -8.07 7.97
C ASN A 60 6.25 -9.11 8.87
N GLU A 61 6.85 -8.67 9.97
CA GLU A 61 7.46 -9.56 10.95
C GLU A 61 6.41 -10.12 11.93
N ALA A 62 6.68 -11.30 12.48
CA ALA A 62 5.81 -11.92 13.49
C ALA A 62 5.59 -11.02 14.73
N SER A 63 6.56 -10.18 15.05
CA SER A 63 6.48 -9.17 16.12
C SER A 63 5.54 -8.00 15.82
N GLY A 64 4.99 -7.93 14.60
CA GLY A 64 4.16 -6.84 14.11
C GLY A 64 4.93 -5.67 13.50
N TRP A 65 6.26 -5.70 13.46
CA TRP A 65 7.02 -4.71 12.72
C TRP A 65 6.80 -4.87 11.21
N VAL A 66 6.76 -3.73 10.54
CA VAL A 66 6.53 -3.64 9.09
C VAL A 66 7.62 -2.78 8.49
N PHE A 67 8.18 -3.25 7.37
CA PHE A 67 9.17 -2.54 6.58
C PHE A 67 8.77 -2.63 5.11
N GLY A 68 8.74 -1.53 4.41
CA GLY A 68 8.31 -1.59 3.02
C GLY A 68 8.73 -0.41 2.16
N GLY A 69 8.39 -0.55 0.90
CA GLY A 69 8.57 0.48 -0.10
C GLY A 69 7.48 0.40 -1.15
N ALA A 70 7.13 1.54 -1.69
CA ALA A 70 6.17 1.66 -2.77
C ALA A 70 6.57 2.73 -3.76
N THR A 71 6.17 2.55 -5.00
CA THR A 71 6.21 3.57 -6.04
C THR A 71 4.81 3.80 -6.57
N PHE A 72 4.49 5.04 -6.87
CA PHE A 72 3.15 5.42 -7.34
C PHE A 72 3.19 6.77 -8.08
N ARG A 73 2.10 7.11 -8.77
CA ARG A 73 1.86 8.46 -9.24
C ARG A 73 1.11 9.23 -8.17
N ASN A 74 1.67 10.35 -7.70
CA ASN A 74 1.02 11.17 -6.68
C ASN A 74 -0.22 11.89 -7.23
N SER A 75 -0.86 12.70 -6.40
CA SER A 75 -2.08 13.45 -6.76
C SER A 75 -1.89 14.39 -7.95
N PHE A 76 -0.66 14.74 -8.28
CA PHE A 76 -0.29 15.61 -9.41
C PHE A 76 0.41 14.84 -10.55
N SER A 77 0.20 13.51 -10.59
CA SER A 77 0.74 12.60 -11.61
C SER A 77 2.28 12.50 -11.66
N GLN A 78 2.96 13.01 -10.66
CA GLN A 78 4.41 12.87 -10.53
C GLN A 78 4.76 11.49 -9.95
N ARG A 79 5.82 10.86 -10.47
CA ARG A 79 6.32 9.60 -9.92
C ARG A 79 6.87 9.83 -8.51
N SER A 80 6.40 9.06 -7.58
CA SER A 80 6.77 9.17 -6.18
C SER A 80 7.22 7.83 -5.62
N TYR A 81 8.04 7.89 -4.58
CA TYR A 81 8.60 6.75 -3.87
C TYR A 81 8.40 6.94 -2.38
N TYR A 82 7.97 5.89 -1.71
CA TYR A 82 7.79 5.87 -0.27
C TYR A 82 8.53 4.70 0.34
N ALA A 83 9.48 4.98 1.22
CA ALA A 83 10.18 3.98 2.02
C ALA A 83 9.78 4.16 3.48
N TYR A 84 9.38 3.09 4.15
CA TYR A 84 8.76 3.19 5.46
C TYR A 84 9.05 2.01 6.38
N ALA A 85 8.88 2.27 7.67
CA ALA A 85 8.76 1.28 8.71
C ALA A 85 7.53 1.59 9.57
N GLY A 86 7.01 0.60 10.27
CA GLY A 86 5.82 0.81 11.08
C GLY A 86 5.46 -0.38 11.95
N LYS A 87 4.23 -0.33 12.44
CA LYS A 87 3.67 -1.35 13.31
C LYS A 87 2.29 -1.75 12.80
N ARG A 88 2.06 -3.05 12.79
CA ARG A 88 0.77 -3.67 12.49
C ARG A 88 0.22 -4.31 13.75
N TYR A 89 -1.04 -4.06 14.01
CA TYR A 89 -1.80 -4.62 15.13
C TYR A 89 -2.97 -5.40 14.56
N GLU A 90 -2.94 -6.72 14.72
CA GLU A 90 -3.95 -7.63 14.23
C GLU A 90 -4.98 -7.93 15.32
N SER A 91 -6.25 -8.02 14.95
CA SER A 91 -7.31 -8.48 15.84
C SER A 91 -7.13 -9.97 16.13
N ALA A 92 -7.37 -10.38 17.37
CA ALA A 92 -7.37 -11.79 17.76
C ALA A 92 -8.62 -12.53 17.27
N ASP A 93 -9.74 -11.83 17.12
CA ASP A 93 -11.06 -12.44 16.87
C ASP A 93 -11.54 -12.33 15.42
N TYR A 94 -10.98 -11.37 14.67
CA TYR A 94 -11.42 -11.06 13.31
C TYR A 94 -10.23 -10.90 12.36
N PRO A 95 -10.40 -11.19 11.07
CA PRO A 95 -9.32 -11.02 10.08
C PRO A 95 -9.13 -9.55 9.68
N VAL A 96 -9.04 -8.68 10.66
CA VAL A 96 -8.84 -7.23 10.46
C VAL A 96 -7.62 -6.76 11.26
N TYR A 97 -7.00 -5.70 10.77
CA TYR A 97 -5.82 -5.11 11.40
C TYR A 97 -5.79 -3.59 11.20
N VAL A 98 -5.05 -2.92 12.06
CA VAL A 98 -4.64 -1.54 11.87
C VAL A 98 -3.13 -1.48 11.70
N LYS A 99 -2.67 -0.54 10.88
CA LYS A 99 -1.25 -0.37 10.60
C LYS A 99 -0.91 1.12 10.66
N LEU A 100 0.19 1.45 11.31
CA LEU A 100 0.75 2.80 11.34
C LEU A 100 2.16 2.73 10.79
N THR A 101 2.42 3.44 9.71
CA THR A 101 3.74 3.54 9.08
C THR A 101 4.25 4.97 9.11
N GLY A 102 5.54 5.11 9.24
CA GLY A 102 6.26 6.37 9.11
C GLY A 102 7.45 6.19 8.18
N GLY A 103 7.73 7.16 7.35
CA GLY A 103 8.81 7.04 6.39
C GLY A 103 9.09 8.31 5.63
N LEU A 104 9.84 8.14 4.55
CA LEU A 104 10.25 9.21 3.67
C LEU A 104 9.56 9.09 2.33
N LEU A 105 8.88 10.15 1.94
CA LEU A 105 8.19 10.29 0.67
C LEU A 105 8.97 11.23 -0.24
N GLN A 106 9.31 10.76 -1.44
CA GLN A 106 9.94 11.56 -2.49
C GLN A 106 8.99 11.64 -3.70
N GLY A 107 9.00 12.77 -4.41
CA GLY A 107 8.34 12.91 -5.69
C GLY A 107 7.47 14.14 -5.85
N TYR A 108 7.19 14.89 -4.80
CA TYR A 108 6.53 16.20 -4.88
C TYR A 108 7.58 17.28 -5.15
N SER A 109 7.60 17.79 -6.36
CA SER A 109 8.62 18.75 -6.82
C SER A 109 8.01 19.90 -7.60
N GLY A 110 8.81 20.94 -7.88
CA GLY A 110 8.37 22.13 -8.60
C GLY A 110 7.29 22.90 -7.85
N ASP A 111 6.19 23.21 -8.52
CA ASP A 111 5.07 23.97 -7.95
C ASP A 111 4.28 23.19 -6.87
N TYR A 112 4.51 21.87 -6.77
CA TYR A 112 3.82 21.00 -5.83
C TYR A 112 4.64 20.61 -4.59
N LYS A 113 5.85 21.13 -4.46
CA LYS A 113 6.74 20.82 -3.32
C LYS A 113 6.15 21.18 -1.96
N ASP A 114 5.35 22.25 -1.91
CA ASP A 114 4.73 22.76 -0.67
C ASP A 114 3.41 22.05 -0.32
N LYS A 115 2.93 21.13 -1.15
CA LYS A 115 1.71 20.33 -0.90
C LYS A 115 1.90 19.26 0.17
N ILE A 116 3.15 18.95 0.52
CA ILE A 116 3.48 18.05 1.65
C ILE A 116 4.27 18.86 2.67
N PRO A 117 3.83 18.87 3.94
CA PRO A 117 4.58 19.52 5.01
C PRO A 117 6.00 18.96 5.14
N LEU A 118 6.93 19.82 5.51
CA LEU A 118 8.34 19.46 5.75
C LEU A 118 9.07 18.87 4.52
N ASN A 119 8.58 19.14 3.32
CA ASN A 119 9.23 18.70 2.09
C ASN A 119 10.48 19.55 1.83
N HIS A 120 11.65 18.99 2.14
CA HIS A 120 12.94 19.56 1.84
C HIS A 120 13.63 18.78 0.73
N PHE A 121 14.10 19.46 -0.32
CA PHE A 121 14.80 18.85 -1.45
C PHE A 121 13.99 17.73 -2.16
N GLY A 122 12.67 17.82 -2.15
CA GLY A 122 11.78 16.80 -2.75
C GLY A 122 11.56 15.57 -1.88
N VAL A 123 12.01 15.55 -0.63
CA VAL A 123 11.81 14.47 0.34
C VAL A 123 11.11 14.98 1.58
N ALA A 124 10.04 14.31 2.00
CA ALA A 124 9.27 14.69 3.17
C ALA A 124 9.05 13.49 4.11
N PRO A 125 9.17 13.67 5.43
CA PRO A 125 8.72 12.68 6.40
C PRO A 125 7.18 12.64 6.40
N VAL A 126 6.60 11.45 6.39
CA VAL A 126 5.14 11.26 6.44
C VAL A 126 4.77 10.12 7.37
N ILE A 127 3.58 10.21 7.97
CA ILE A 127 2.98 9.16 8.79
C ILE A 127 1.67 8.76 8.12
N ILE A 128 1.49 7.47 7.89
CA ILE A 128 0.35 6.93 7.15
C ILE A 128 -0.33 5.83 7.97
N PRO A 129 -1.52 6.09 8.51
CA PRO A 129 -2.37 5.07 9.10
C PRO A 129 -3.17 4.33 8.04
N SER A 130 -3.44 3.05 8.27
CA SER A 130 -4.34 2.26 7.46
C SER A 130 -5.13 1.24 8.30
N ILE A 131 -6.28 0.82 7.76
CA ILE A 131 -7.08 -0.27 8.29
C ILE A 131 -7.19 -1.32 7.19
N GLY A 132 -6.96 -2.56 7.52
CA GLY A 132 -7.01 -3.64 6.54
C GLY A 132 -7.81 -4.83 7.02
N ALA A 133 -8.15 -5.67 6.05
CA ALA A 133 -8.75 -6.99 6.26
C ALA A 133 -8.07 -7.98 5.32
N HIS A 134 -8.04 -9.24 5.73
CA HIS A 134 -7.49 -10.31 4.91
C HIS A 134 -8.36 -11.56 4.91
N TYR A 135 -8.27 -12.30 3.83
CA TYR A 135 -8.89 -13.61 3.69
C TYR A 135 -7.88 -14.54 2.99
N GLY A 136 -7.33 -15.48 3.76
CA GLY A 136 -6.20 -16.27 3.29
C GLY A 136 -5.03 -15.37 2.85
N PRO A 137 -4.49 -15.58 1.65
CA PRO A 137 -3.38 -14.77 1.14
C PRO A 137 -3.81 -13.37 0.65
N LEU A 138 -5.10 -13.13 0.42
CA LEU A 138 -5.60 -11.86 -0.08
C LEU A 138 -5.80 -10.86 1.05
N ALA A 139 -5.43 -9.61 0.82
CA ALA A 139 -5.71 -8.52 1.74
C ALA A 139 -6.13 -7.26 0.99
N ALA A 140 -6.89 -6.40 1.68
CA ALA A 140 -7.25 -5.08 1.23
C ALA A 140 -7.07 -4.08 2.36
N GLU A 141 -6.65 -2.87 2.04
CA GLU A 141 -6.44 -1.80 3.01
C GLU A 141 -7.12 -0.51 2.58
N LEU A 142 -7.64 0.20 3.55
CA LEU A 142 -8.02 1.60 3.43
C LEU A 142 -6.88 2.44 4.03
N VAL A 143 -6.19 3.18 3.20
CA VAL A 143 -5.00 3.97 3.52
C VAL A 143 -5.38 5.43 3.60
N PHE A 144 -5.07 6.09 4.70
CA PHE A 144 -5.40 7.51 4.93
C PHE A 144 -4.19 8.37 4.58
N LEU A 145 -4.33 9.16 3.52
CA LEU A 145 -3.29 10.06 3.00
C LEU A 145 -3.44 11.46 3.61
N GLY A 146 -3.19 11.55 4.91
CA GLY A 146 -3.42 12.77 5.68
C GLY A 146 -4.91 13.13 5.74
N ALA A 147 -5.21 14.44 5.79
CA ALA A 147 -6.58 14.97 5.78
C ALA A 147 -7.12 15.19 4.35
N ASN A 148 -6.40 14.77 3.31
CA ASN A 148 -6.69 15.16 1.93
C ASN A 148 -7.32 14.04 1.10
N ALA A 149 -6.98 12.78 1.36
CA ALA A 149 -7.44 11.67 0.54
C ALA A 149 -7.43 10.34 1.29
N ALA A 150 -8.18 9.38 0.79
CA ALA A 150 -8.09 7.98 1.16
C ALA A 150 -7.88 7.12 -0.10
N MET A 151 -7.11 6.07 0.04
CA MET A 151 -6.78 5.14 -1.03
C MET A 151 -7.12 3.71 -0.61
N VAL A 152 -7.72 2.96 -1.52
CA VAL A 152 -7.92 1.53 -1.36
C VAL A 152 -6.79 0.80 -2.06
N THR A 153 -6.11 -0.08 -1.34
CA THR A 153 -5.12 -1.01 -1.91
C THR A 153 -5.58 -2.45 -1.73
N THR A 154 -5.09 -3.31 -2.56
CA THR A 154 -5.25 -4.76 -2.44
C THR A 154 -3.92 -5.44 -2.72
N GLY A 155 -3.76 -6.66 -2.22
CA GLY A 155 -2.50 -7.37 -2.42
C GLY A 155 -2.56 -8.82 -1.98
N VAL A 156 -1.40 -9.45 -2.08
CA VAL A 156 -1.19 -10.86 -1.79
C VAL A 156 -0.10 -11.01 -0.75
N ARG A 157 -0.37 -11.84 0.26
CA ARG A 157 0.56 -12.25 1.32
C ARG A 157 1.21 -13.58 0.94
N PHE A 158 2.51 -13.69 1.12
CA PHE A 158 3.27 -14.92 0.81
C PHE A 158 4.52 -15.06 1.68
#